data_36e7110f7a1338e35e1135612fe24c50
#
_entry.id   36e7110f7a1338e35e1135612fe24c50
#
_cell.length_a   1.000
_cell.length_b   1.000
_cell.length_c   1.000
_cell.angle_alpha   90.00
_cell.angle_beta   90.00
_cell.angle_gamma   90.00
#
_symmetry.space_group_name_H-M   'P 1'
#
loop_
_entity.id
_entity.type
_entity.pdbx_description
1 polymer ?
#
loop_
_entity_poly.entity_id
_entity_poly.type
_entity_poly.pdbx_seq_one_letter_code
_entity_poly.pdbx_strand_id
1 'polypeptide(L)'
;MRIRPAAEEGGFLGEYYGNLEPGPKGGAEWRWIKPGVDIARYDKVMLDRVVFYFAPDFEDKGIDPEVMKELADAFNRELANALKDKYPIVGEPGPGVLRVRFALTGIRQSRPVLSGASSIIPVGLAVSIANKTATDAWVGSGATSAEMMVIDSVASEVLDCAEDEKIAGFSERFFRYGSAREAFKFWSQRLGQMLDHYRATGGAN
;
A
#
# COMPACT_ATOMS: atom_id res chain seq x y z
N MET A 1 -5.17 -13.14 16.92
CA MET A 1 -5.62 -13.60 15.60
C MET A 1 -6.39 -12.44 15.01
N ARG A 2 -5.83 -11.77 14.00
CA ARG A 2 -6.55 -10.69 13.28
C ARG A 2 -7.55 -11.37 12.36
N ILE A 3 -8.83 -11.04 12.53
CA ILE A 3 -9.90 -11.51 11.64
C ILE A 3 -10.04 -10.44 10.57
N ARG A 4 -9.81 -10.82 9.31
CA ARG A 4 -10.07 -9.95 8.17
C ARG A 4 -11.58 -9.74 8.04
N PRO A 5 -12.06 -8.50 7.86
CA PRO A 5 -13.45 -8.27 7.42
C PRO A 5 -13.70 -9.06 6.12
N ALA A 6 -14.91 -9.58 5.94
CA ALA A 6 -15.26 -10.32 4.74
C ALA A 6 -14.94 -9.44 3.50
N ALA A 7 -14.18 -9.99 2.57
CA ALA A 7 -13.87 -9.31 1.32
C ALA A 7 -15.18 -9.12 0.54
N GLU A 8 -15.47 -7.88 0.16
CA GLU A 8 -16.58 -7.61 -0.75
C GLU A 8 -16.26 -8.21 -2.12
N GLU A 9 -17.17 -9.00 -2.66
CA GLU A 9 -17.09 -9.45 -4.06
C GLU A 9 -16.97 -8.22 -4.97
N GLY A 10 -15.87 -8.10 -5.71
CA GLY A 10 -15.64 -7.00 -6.64
C GLY A 10 -14.55 -5.98 -6.26
N GLY A 11 -13.76 -6.21 -5.22
CA GLY A 11 -12.58 -5.40 -4.89
C GLY A 11 -11.46 -5.50 -5.95
N PHE A 12 -10.41 -4.68 -5.81
CA PHE A 12 -9.29 -4.62 -6.78
C PHE A 12 -8.55 -5.95 -6.93
N LEU A 13 -8.40 -6.73 -5.84
CA LEU A 13 -7.78 -8.06 -5.88
C LEU A 13 -8.70 -9.18 -6.36
N GLY A 14 -10.02 -8.93 -6.48
CA GLY A 14 -10.99 -9.91 -6.99
C GLY A 14 -10.99 -11.22 -6.21
N GLU A 15 -10.91 -12.35 -6.92
CA GLU A 15 -10.91 -13.69 -6.31
C GLU A 15 -9.74 -13.96 -5.35
N TYR A 16 -8.65 -13.19 -5.43
CA TYR A 16 -7.46 -13.40 -4.59
C TYR A 16 -7.64 -12.98 -3.14
N TYR A 17 -8.70 -12.24 -2.80
CA TYR A 17 -8.97 -11.90 -1.40
C TYR A 17 -9.11 -13.13 -0.50
N GLY A 18 -9.69 -14.21 -1.01
CA GLY A 18 -9.86 -15.47 -0.27
C GLY A 18 -8.54 -16.19 0.04
N ASN A 19 -7.48 -15.85 -0.68
CA ASN A 19 -6.18 -16.49 -0.55
C ASN A 19 -5.22 -15.70 0.36
N LEU A 20 -5.56 -14.46 0.74
CA LEU A 20 -4.69 -13.62 1.55
C LEU A 20 -4.53 -14.19 2.97
N GLU A 21 -3.29 -14.27 3.40
CA GLU A 21 -2.87 -14.68 4.75
C GLU A 21 -2.16 -13.51 5.45
N PRO A 22 -2.06 -13.52 6.80
CA PRO A 22 -1.27 -12.53 7.52
C PRO A 22 0.16 -12.48 6.99
N GLY A 23 0.59 -11.30 6.58
CA GLY A 23 1.92 -11.08 6.02
C GLY A 23 3.04 -11.21 7.05
N PRO A 24 4.30 -11.31 6.60
CA PRO A 24 5.45 -11.43 7.49
C PRO A 24 5.66 -10.14 8.29
N LYS A 25 6.31 -10.25 9.45
CA LYS A 25 6.64 -9.09 10.28
C LYS A 25 7.42 -8.05 9.47
N GLY A 26 6.90 -6.84 9.39
CA GLY A 26 7.46 -5.76 8.62
C GLY A 26 7.16 -5.81 7.11
N GLY A 27 6.36 -6.77 6.64
CA GLY A 27 5.76 -6.82 5.30
C GLY A 27 4.40 -6.15 5.24
N ALA A 28 3.63 -6.43 4.18
CA ALA A 28 2.23 -6.06 4.10
C ALA A 28 1.42 -6.74 5.21
N GLU A 29 0.30 -6.15 5.59
CA GLU A 29 -0.56 -6.72 6.62
C GLU A 29 -1.16 -8.06 6.18
N TRP A 30 -1.58 -8.13 4.92
CA TRP A 30 -2.11 -9.33 4.27
C TRP A 30 -1.39 -9.58 2.96
N ARG A 31 -1.09 -10.85 2.67
CA ARG A 31 -0.36 -11.23 1.48
C ARG A 31 -0.71 -12.62 1.00
N TRP A 32 -0.68 -12.81 -0.30
CA TRP A 32 -0.65 -14.12 -0.95
C TRP A 32 0.43 -14.14 -2.02
N ILE A 33 1.17 -15.23 -2.07
CA ILE A 33 2.16 -15.52 -3.11
C ILE A 33 1.78 -16.82 -3.76
N LYS A 34 1.76 -16.86 -5.08
CA LYS A 34 1.50 -18.10 -5.83
C LYS A 34 2.50 -19.18 -5.44
N PRO A 35 2.04 -20.38 -5.00
CA PRO A 35 2.93 -21.47 -4.67
C PRO A 35 3.85 -21.86 -5.83
N GLY A 36 5.16 -22.03 -5.55
CA GLY A 36 6.15 -22.43 -6.54
C GLY A 36 6.51 -21.38 -7.58
N VAL A 37 6.10 -20.12 -7.39
CA VAL A 37 6.48 -19.05 -8.30
C VAL A 37 7.97 -18.72 -8.16
N ASP A 38 8.66 -18.58 -9.30
CA ASP A 38 10.02 -18.05 -9.37
C ASP A 38 9.96 -16.59 -9.85
N ILE A 39 9.96 -15.66 -8.88
CA ILE A 39 9.98 -14.21 -9.18
C ILE A 39 11.38 -13.76 -9.63
N ALA A 40 12.45 -14.49 -9.30
CA ALA A 40 13.82 -14.13 -9.67
C ALA A 40 14.08 -14.16 -11.19
N ARG A 41 13.25 -14.89 -11.95
CA ARG A 41 13.33 -14.94 -13.42
C ARG A 41 12.97 -13.62 -14.12
N TYR A 42 12.36 -12.68 -13.38
CA TYR A 42 11.95 -11.38 -13.92
C TYR A 42 13.02 -10.33 -13.63
N ASP A 43 13.47 -9.64 -14.65
CA ASP A 43 14.54 -8.64 -14.58
C ASP A 43 14.08 -7.21 -14.92
N LYS A 44 12.84 -7.05 -15.37
CA LYS A 44 12.22 -5.78 -15.76
C LYS A 44 10.88 -5.60 -15.07
N VAL A 45 10.47 -4.35 -14.91
CA VAL A 45 9.18 -4.01 -14.28
C VAL A 45 8.38 -3.10 -15.22
N MET A 46 7.11 -3.42 -15.39
CA MET A 46 6.11 -2.56 -16.00
C MET A 46 5.19 -2.05 -14.89
N LEU A 47 5.16 -0.73 -14.70
CA LEU A 47 4.31 -0.11 -13.70
C LEU A 47 3.03 0.39 -14.33
N ASP A 48 1.88 -0.14 -13.93
CA ASP A 48 0.59 0.44 -14.26
C ASP A 48 0.41 1.76 -13.51
N ARG A 49 -0.43 2.64 -14.03
CA ARG A 49 -0.88 3.81 -13.27
C ARG A 49 -1.61 3.37 -12.01
N VAL A 50 -1.27 3.99 -10.88
CA VAL A 50 -2.01 3.81 -9.63
C VAL A 50 -3.45 4.27 -9.83
N VAL A 51 -4.39 3.45 -9.41
CA VAL A 51 -5.84 3.73 -9.49
C VAL A 51 -6.41 3.93 -8.09
N PHE A 52 -7.58 4.57 -8.00
CA PHE A 52 -8.36 4.61 -6.78
C PHE A 52 -9.48 3.59 -6.88
N TYR A 53 -9.63 2.81 -5.81
CA TYR A 53 -10.66 1.77 -5.72
C TYR A 53 -11.27 1.80 -4.33
N PHE A 54 -12.22 2.71 -4.13
CA PHE A 54 -12.89 2.85 -2.84
C PHE A 54 -14.06 1.89 -2.73
N ALA A 55 -14.20 1.27 -1.56
CA ALA A 55 -15.39 0.48 -1.24
C ALA A 55 -16.65 1.33 -1.33
N PRO A 56 -17.82 0.74 -1.65
CA PRO A 56 -19.08 1.48 -1.77
C PRO A 56 -19.47 2.25 -0.51
N ASP A 57 -19.12 1.75 0.66
CA ASP A 57 -19.37 2.32 1.99
C ASP A 57 -18.28 3.26 2.50
N PHE A 58 -17.25 3.53 1.69
CA PHE A 58 -16.15 4.42 2.07
C PHE A 58 -16.69 5.82 2.41
N GLU A 59 -16.50 6.25 3.67
CA GLU A 59 -17.12 7.47 4.22
C GLU A 59 -16.57 8.77 3.60
N ASP A 60 -15.30 8.82 3.22
CA ASP A 60 -14.60 10.01 2.71
C ASP A 60 -14.63 10.11 1.16
N LYS A 61 -15.83 9.99 0.56
CA LYS A 61 -16.01 10.08 -0.91
C LYS A 61 -15.76 11.48 -1.50
N GLY A 62 -15.47 12.49 -0.66
CA GLY A 62 -15.33 13.89 -1.06
C GLY A 62 -13.91 14.36 -1.40
N ILE A 63 -13.02 13.46 -1.84
CA ILE A 63 -11.67 13.86 -2.28
C ILE A 63 -11.80 14.48 -3.68
N ASP A 64 -11.29 15.70 -3.84
CA ASP A 64 -11.25 16.39 -5.11
C ASP A 64 -10.52 15.56 -6.18
N PRO A 65 -11.06 15.40 -7.41
CA PRO A 65 -10.41 14.64 -8.48
C PRO A 65 -9.01 15.13 -8.83
N GLU A 66 -8.71 16.43 -8.73
CA GLU A 66 -7.35 16.95 -8.96
C GLU A 66 -6.39 16.46 -7.87
N VAL A 67 -6.83 16.45 -6.61
CA VAL A 67 -6.06 15.91 -5.49
C VAL A 67 -5.83 14.40 -5.67
N MET A 68 -6.83 13.64 -6.10
CA MET A 68 -6.67 12.22 -6.42
C MET A 68 -5.60 12.02 -7.48
N LYS A 69 -5.64 12.82 -8.55
CA LYS A 69 -4.62 12.78 -9.60
C LYS A 69 -3.23 13.09 -9.06
N GLU A 70 -3.08 14.14 -8.26
CA GLU A 70 -1.80 14.51 -7.63
C GLU A 70 -1.24 13.38 -6.75
N LEU A 71 -2.09 12.72 -5.97
CA LEU A 71 -1.72 11.60 -5.11
C LEU A 71 -1.28 10.38 -5.94
N ALA A 72 -2.03 10.03 -6.98
CA ALA A 72 -1.65 8.95 -7.90
C ALA A 72 -0.31 9.24 -8.60
N ASP A 73 -0.12 10.45 -9.10
CA ASP A 73 1.12 10.88 -9.74
C ASP A 73 2.30 10.89 -8.75
N ALA A 74 2.06 11.26 -7.48
CA ALA A 74 3.07 11.19 -6.42
C ALA A 74 3.48 9.75 -6.14
N PHE A 75 2.53 8.83 -6.03
CA PHE A 75 2.84 7.42 -5.79
C PHE A 75 3.57 6.80 -6.99
N ASN A 76 3.13 7.06 -8.22
CA ASN A 76 3.82 6.61 -9.42
C ASN A 76 5.30 7.08 -9.45
N ARG A 77 5.57 8.34 -9.04
CA ARG A 77 6.96 8.85 -8.94
C ARG A 77 7.78 8.11 -7.89
N GLU A 78 7.20 7.84 -6.72
CA GLU A 78 7.91 7.09 -5.67
C GLU A 78 8.23 5.66 -6.11
N LEU A 79 7.29 4.97 -6.77
CA LEU A 79 7.50 3.63 -7.34
C LEU A 79 8.65 3.65 -8.37
N ALA A 80 8.59 4.58 -9.32
CA ALA A 80 9.63 4.70 -10.34
C ALA A 80 11.00 5.03 -9.72
N ASN A 81 11.06 5.94 -8.75
CA ASN A 81 12.30 6.30 -8.07
C ASN A 81 12.91 5.14 -7.27
N ALA A 82 12.07 4.31 -6.63
CA ALA A 82 12.55 3.17 -5.84
C ALA A 82 13.15 2.05 -6.71
N LEU A 83 12.75 1.96 -7.98
CA LEU A 83 13.11 0.84 -8.86
C LEU A 83 14.12 1.20 -9.94
N LYS A 84 14.15 2.43 -10.45
CA LYS A 84 14.87 2.85 -11.69
C LYS A 84 16.35 2.49 -11.74
N ASP A 85 17.02 2.45 -10.60
CA ASP A 85 18.48 2.21 -10.53
C ASP A 85 18.83 0.70 -10.52
N LYS A 86 17.83 -0.17 -10.32
CA LYS A 86 18.02 -1.63 -10.16
C LYS A 86 17.21 -2.44 -11.17
N TYR A 87 16.05 -1.95 -11.57
CA TYR A 87 15.11 -2.63 -12.46
C TYR A 87 14.76 -1.72 -13.62
N PRO A 88 15.07 -2.08 -14.88
CA PRO A 88 14.58 -1.37 -16.05
C PRO A 88 13.04 -1.27 -16.01
N ILE A 89 12.53 -0.04 -16.05
CA ILE A 89 11.09 0.21 -16.16
C ILE A 89 10.74 0.27 -17.63
N VAL A 90 9.83 -0.61 -18.07
CA VAL A 90 9.41 -0.74 -19.46
C VAL A 90 7.93 -0.40 -19.62
N GLY A 91 7.53 0.02 -20.83
CA GLY A 91 6.15 0.39 -21.14
C GLY A 91 5.32 -0.74 -21.76
N GLU A 92 5.95 -1.85 -22.13
CA GLU A 92 5.31 -2.93 -22.88
C GLU A 92 5.51 -4.29 -22.17
N PRO A 93 4.52 -5.20 -22.25
CA PRO A 93 4.68 -6.56 -21.76
C PRO A 93 5.73 -7.32 -22.57
N GLY A 94 6.36 -8.30 -21.95
CA GLY A 94 7.36 -9.12 -22.60
C GLY A 94 8.01 -10.16 -21.70
N PRO A 95 8.87 -11.03 -22.24
CA PRO A 95 9.61 -12.00 -21.44
C PRO A 95 10.45 -11.33 -20.35
N GLY A 96 10.38 -11.86 -19.12
CA GLY A 96 11.11 -11.33 -17.96
C GLY A 96 10.54 -10.01 -17.39
N VAL A 97 9.34 -9.60 -17.82
CA VAL A 97 8.68 -8.37 -17.34
C VAL A 97 7.63 -8.71 -16.28
N LEU A 98 7.81 -8.21 -15.07
CA LEU A 98 6.77 -8.15 -14.03
C LEU A 98 5.89 -6.93 -14.26
N ARG A 99 4.59 -7.14 -14.35
CA ARG A 99 3.61 -6.06 -14.32
C ARG A 99 3.15 -5.83 -12.89
N VAL A 100 3.32 -4.62 -12.39
CA VAL A 100 2.92 -4.23 -11.04
C VAL A 100 1.78 -3.24 -11.09
N ARG A 101 0.71 -3.54 -10.36
CA ARG A 101 -0.49 -2.72 -10.26
C ARG A 101 -0.74 -2.35 -8.80
N PHE A 102 -1.09 -1.09 -8.55
CA PHE A 102 -1.51 -0.61 -7.24
C PHE A 102 -2.89 0.06 -7.31
N ALA A 103 -3.69 -0.20 -6.29
CA ALA A 103 -4.90 0.57 -6.01
C ALA A 103 -4.78 1.24 -4.64
N LEU A 104 -5.22 2.49 -4.55
CA LEU A 104 -5.47 3.17 -3.27
C LEU A 104 -6.93 2.89 -2.90
N THR A 105 -7.13 2.15 -1.81
CA THR A 105 -8.45 1.67 -1.37
C THR A 105 -9.02 2.50 -0.23
N GLY A 106 -8.20 3.32 0.42
CA GLY A 106 -8.63 4.25 1.45
C GLY A 106 -7.64 5.39 1.65
N ILE A 107 -8.15 6.61 1.80
CA ILE A 107 -7.36 7.78 2.21
C ILE A 107 -8.15 8.55 3.24
N ARG A 108 -7.78 8.44 4.51
CA ARG A 108 -8.33 9.24 5.60
C ARG A 108 -7.45 10.46 5.84
N GLN A 109 -8.04 11.64 5.74
CA GLN A 109 -7.33 12.89 5.99
C GLN A 109 -6.94 13.01 7.46
N SER A 110 -5.73 13.50 7.72
CA SER A 110 -5.34 13.93 9.05
C SER A 110 -6.20 15.13 9.49
N ARG A 111 -6.58 15.15 10.76
CA ARG A 111 -7.29 16.27 11.40
C ARG A 111 -6.33 17.00 12.35
N PRO A 112 -5.48 17.92 11.84
CA PRO A 112 -4.38 18.50 12.61
C PRO A 112 -4.84 19.19 13.91
N VAL A 113 -5.97 19.92 13.84
CA VAL A 113 -6.53 20.63 15.00
C VAL A 113 -6.92 19.65 16.10
N LEU A 114 -7.60 18.56 15.74
CA LEU A 114 -7.99 17.53 16.72
C LEU A 114 -6.77 16.80 17.27
N SER A 115 -5.81 16.44 16.41
CA SER A 115 -4.56 15.80 16.83
C SER A 115 -3.74 16.71 17.76
N GLY A 116 -3.62 18.00 17.42
CA GLY A 116 -2.93 18.99 18.24
C GLY A 116 -3.61 19.21 19.59
N ALA A 117 -4.92 19.44 19.60
CA ALA A 117 -5.70 19.65 20.81
C ALA A 117 -5.66 18.42 21.74
N SER A 118 -5.85 17.22 21.20
CA SER A 118 -5.81 15.98 21.98
C SER A 118 -4.43 15.67 22.57
N SER A 119 -3.35 16.26 22.01
CA SER A 119 -1.99 16.11 22.53
C SER A 119 -1.61 17.13 23.60
N ILE A 120 -2.35 18.24 23.72
CA ILE A 120 -2.05 19.35 24.65
C ILE A 120 -2.94 19.28 25.91
N ILE A 121 -4.21 18.90 25.75
CA ILE A 121 -5.17 18.82 26.86
C ILE A 121 -5.00 17.47 27.59
N PRO A 122 -4.88 17.42 28.92
CA PRO A 122 -4.66 16.17 29.66
C PRO A 122 -5.66 15.06 29.33
N VAL A 123 -6.95 15.39 29.16
CA VAL A 123 -7.99 14.40 28.80
C VAL A 123 -7.80 13.92 27.36
N GLY A 124 -7.54 14.81 26.45
CA GLY A 124 -7.24 14.49 25.05
C GLY A 124 -5.92 13.72 24.89
N LEU A 125 -4.91 14.05 25.71
CA LEU A 125 -3.65 13.32 25.74
C LEU A 125 -3.84 11.87 26.21
N ALA A 126 -4.64 11.65 27.26
CA ALA A 126 -4.94 10.29 27.74
C ALA A 126 -5.64 9.44 26.68
N VAL A 127 -6.60 10.00 25.96
CA VAL A 127 -7.28 9.32 24.84
C VAL A 127 -6.31 9.05 23.69
N SER A 128 -5.45 10.02 23.37
CA SER A 128 -4.46 9.89 22.30
C SER A 128 -3.43 8.79 22.61
N ILE A 129 -2.95 8.72 23.87
CA ILE A 129 -2.04 7.67 24.34
C ILE A 129 -2.73 6.30 24.32
N ALA A 130 -3.98 6.22 24.80
CA ALA A 130 -4.74 4.98 24.81
C ALA A 130 -4.92 4.43 23.37
N ASN A 131 -5.29 5.30 22.41
CA ASN A 131 -5.40 4.91 21.03
C ASN A 131 -4.05 4.48 20.43
N LYS A 132 -2.97 5.22 20.74
CA LYS A 132 -1.65 4.85 20.24
C LYS A 132 -1.19 3.48 20.74
N THR A 133 -1.45 3.16 22.00
CA THR A 133 -1.11 1.82 22.56
C THR A 133 -1.96 0.71 21.96
N ALA A 134 -3.22 1.00 21.62
CA ALA A 134 -4.14 0.01 21.06
C ALA A 134 -3.96 -0.19 19.54
N THR A 135 -3.68 0.90 18.78
CA THR A 135 -3.71 0.91 17.32
C THR A 135 -2.43 1.48 16.69
N ASP A 136 -1.45 1.89 17.47
CA ASP A 136 -0.25 2.66 17.08
C ASP A 136 -0.58 3.98 16.34
N ALA A 137 -1.77 4.51 16.54
CA ALA A 137 -2.27 5.74 15.93
C ALA A 137 -2.56 6.83 16.97
N TRP A 138 -2.46 8.09 16.55
CA TRP A 138 -2.90 9.24 17.31
C TRP A 138 -4.34 9.63 16.94
N VAL A 139 -5.11 10.15 17.90
CA VAL A 139 -6.45 10.66 17.62
C VAL A 139 -6.41 11.71 16.52
N GLY A 140 -7.21 11.53 15.47
CA GLY A 140 -7.24 12.40 14.29
C GLY A 140 -6.09 12.22 13.29
N SER A 141 -5.23 11.19 13.47
CA SER A 141 -4.24 10.81 12.45
C SER A 141 -4.94 10.29 11.19
N GLY A 142 -4.39 10.66 10.03
CA GLY A 142 -4.81 10.09 8.75
C GLY A 142 -4.33 8.65 8.58
N ALA A 143 -4.96 7.94 7.70
CA ALA A 143 -4.53 6.60 7.27
C ALA A 143 -4.64 6.48 5.75
N THR A 144 -3.85 5.60 5.17
CA THR A 144 -3.89 5.31 3.73
C THR A 144 -3.80 3.80 3.56
N SER A 145 -4.74 3.24 2.80
CA SER A 145 -4.77 1.81 2.49
C SER A 145 -4.49 1.60 1.02
N ALA A 146 -3.77 0.55 0.70
CA ALA A 146 -3.43 0.18 -0.68
C ALA A 146 -3.44 -1.33 -0.87
N GLU A 147 -3.73 -1.71 -2.11
CA GLU A 147 -3.64 -3.07 -2.59
C GLU A 147 -2.67 -3.15 -3.76
N MET A 148 -1.97 -4.26 -3.86
CA MET A 148 -0.97 -4.53 -4.90
C MET A 148 -1.22 -5.88 -5.56
N MET A 149 -1.03 -5.94 -6.88
CA MET A 149 -0.88 -7.16 -7.66
C MET A 149 0.44 -7.15 -8.41
N VAL A 150 1.14 -8.27 -8.38
CA VAL A 150 2.29 -8.58 -9.22
C VAL A 150 1.91 -9.67 -10.21
N ILE A 151 2.11 -9.45 -11.50
CA ILE A 151 1.53 -10.24 -12.59
C ILE A 151 2.65 -10.58 -13.58
N ASP A 152 2.66 -11.81 -14.11
CA ASP A 152 3.42 -12.12 -15.31
C ASP A 152 2.84 -11.33 -16.49
N SER A 153 3.62 -10.45 -17.10
CA SER A 153 3.11 -9.53 -18.12
C SER A 153 2.66 -10.23 -19.42
N VAL A 154 3.18 -11.40 -19.70
CA VAL A 154 2.84 -12.20 -20.91
C VAL A 154 1.67 -13.12 -20.64
N ALA A 155 1.75 -13.90 -19.57
CA ALA A 155 0.73 -14.88 -19.20
C ALA A 155 -0.52 -14.23 -18.56
N SER A 156 -0.41 -12.98 -18.12
CA SER A 156 -1.43 -12.29 -17.31
C SER A 156 -1.80 -13.04 -16.02
N GLU A 157 -0.87 -13.87 -15.54
CA GLU A 157 -1.03 -14.66 -14.33
C GLU A 157 -0.62 -13.85 -13.10
N VAL A 158 -1.47 -13.81 -12.07
CA VAL A 158 -1.16 -13.16 -10.80
C VAL A 158 -0.20 -14.03 -10.00
N LEU A 159 0.90 -13.44 -9.56
CA LEU A 159 1.99 -14.11 -8.87
C LEU A 159 2.06 -13.74 -7.38
N ASP A 160 1.65 -12.51 -7.04
CA ASP A 160 1.66 -11.98 -5.67
C ASP A 160 0.52 -10.96 -5.52
N CYS A 161 -0.14 -10.99 -4.37
CA CYS A 161 -1.13 -10.01 -3.96
C CYS A 161 -0.82 -9.54 -2.55
N ALA A 162 -1.02 -8.26 -2.29
CA ALA A 162 -0.86 -7.69 -0.96
C ALA A 162 -1.91 -6.61 -0.68
N GLU A 163 -2.28 -6.52 0.59
CA GLU A 163 -3.11 -5.46 1.16
C GLU A 163 -2.41 -4.91 2.40
N ASP A 164 -2.37 -3.58 2.53
CA ASP A 164 -1.71 -2.93 3.66
C ASP A 164 -2.37 -1.60 4.00
N GLU A 165 -2.32 -1.23 5.29
CA GLU A 165 -2.73 0.08 5.78
C GLU A 165 -1.55 0.77 6.48
N LYS A 166 -1.29 2.02 6.11
CA LYS A 166 -0.29 2.86 6.76
C LYS A 166 -0.97 4.03 7.48
N ILE A 167 -0.81 4.06 8.79
CA ILE A 167 -1.31 5.13 9.64
C ILE A 167 -0.24 6.21 9.76
N ALA A 168 -0.65 7.48 9.71
CA ALA A 168 0.26 8.62 9.83
C ALA A 168 1.07 8.59 11.14
N GLY A 169 2.36 8.81 11.04
CA GLY A 169 3.25 9.04 12.17
C GLY A 169 2.97 10.37 12.88
N PHE A 170 3.83 10.72 13.84
CA PHE A 170 3.63 11.93 14.65
C PHE A 170 3.71 13.22 13.83
N SER A 171 4.66 13.34 12.92
CA SER A 171 4.90 14.53 12.10
C SER A 171 3.90 14.66 10.95
N GLU A 172 3.56 13.56 10.31
CA GLU A 172 2.71 13.51 9.11
C GLU A 172 1.26 13.89 9.40
N ARG A 173 0.79 13.70 10.65
CA ARG A 173 -0.56 14.05 11.08
C ARG A 173 -0.88 15.56 11.00
N PHE A 174 0.14 16.41 10.92
CA PHE A 174 -0.02 17.86 10.79
C PHE A 174 -0.28 18.32 9.34
N PHE A 175 -0.13 17.41 8.38
CA PHE A 175 -0.37 17.70 6.97
C PHE A 175 -1.60 16.93 6.48
N ARG A 176 -2.43 17.57 5.65
CA ARG A 176 -3.71 17.01 5.19
C ARG A 176 -3.57 15.62 4.55
N TYR A 177 -2.51 15.38 3.79
CA TYR A 177 -2.21 14.10 3.12
C TYR A 177 -0.80 13.59 3.45
N GLY A 178 -0.28 13.92 4.63
CA GLY A 178 1.04 13.49 5.07
C GLY A 178 1.17 11.98 5.16
N SER A 179 0.12 11.32 5.67
CA SER A 179 0.05 9.85 5.75
C SER A 179 0.16 9.18 4.39
N ALA A 180 -0.48 9.74 3.35
CA ALA A 180 -0.44 9.17 2.01
C ALA A 180 0.99 9.22 1.44
N ARG A 181 1.68 10.35 1.55
CA ARG A 181 3.06 10.50 1.04
C ARG A 181 4.05 9.57 1.74
N GLU A 182 3.92 9.43 3.06
CA GLU A 182 4.73 8.49 3.83
C GLU A 182 4.45 7.04 3.41
N ALA A 183 3.17 6.68 3.26
CA ALA A 183 2.74 5.38 2.80
C ALA A 183 3.31 5.06 1.40
N PHE A 184 3.25 6.01 0.46
CA PHE A 184 3.79 5.81 -0.90
C PHE A 184 5.28 5.51 -0.88
N LYS A 185 6.06 6.27 -0.12
CA LYS A 185 7.48 6.02 0.06
C LYS A 185 7.75 4.65 0.69
N PHE A 186 7.01 4.32 1.75
CA PHE A 186 7.11 3.04 2.43
C PHE A 186 6.85 1.88 1.48
N TRP A 187 5.71 1.86 0.77
CA TRP A 187 5.35 0.76 -0.12
C TRP A 187 6.27 0.65 -1.34
N SER A 188 6.72 1.78 -1.88
CA SER A 188 7.68 1.78 -2.99
C SER A 188 9.02 1.16 -2.59
N GLN A 189 9.53 1.51 -1.41
CA GLN A 189 10.75 0.90 -0.86
C GLN A 189 10.57 -0.59 -0.59
N ARG A 190 9.40 -0.98 -0.07
CA ARG A 190 9.08 -2.40 0.19
C ARG A 190 9.00 -3.22 -1.08
N LEU A 191 8.40 -2.69 -2.15
CA LEU A 191 8.41 -3.36 -3.46
C LEU A 191 9.85 -3.60 -3.93
N GLY A 192 10.73 -2.60 -3.86
CA GLY A 192 12.14 -2.74 -4.22
C GLY A 192 12.85 -3.82 -3.37
N GLN A 193 12.66 -3.78 -2.06
CA GLN A 193 13.24 -4.78 -1.14
C GLN A 193 12.73 -6.21 -1.42
N MET A 194 11.45 -6.35 -1.73
CA MET A 194 10.85 -7.63 -2.09
C MET A 194 11.49 -8.20 -3.36
N LEU A 195 11.61 -7.41 -4.40
CA LEU A 195 12.25 -7.83 -5.65
C LEU A 195 13.74 -8.18 -5.45
N ASP A 196 14.47 -7.38 -4.65
CA ASP A 196 15.86 -7.66 -4.28
C ASP A 196 16.00 -8.99 -3.53
N HIS A 197 15.08 -9.25 -2.58
CA HIS A 197 15.06 -10.50 -1.82
C HIS A 197 14.86 -11.72 -2.73
N TYR A 198 13.87 -11.69 -3.62
CA TYR A 198 13.63 -12.80 -4.55
C TYR A 198 14.80 -13.02 -5.49
N ARG A 199 15.44 -11.95 -5.98
CA ARG A 199 16.65 -12.08 -6.82
C ARG A 199 17.81 -12.72 -6.04
N ALA A 200 17.97 -12.40 -4.76
CA ALA A 200 19.04 -12.94 -3.94
C ALA A 200 18.80 -14.41 -3.52
N THR A 201 17.54 -14.81 -3.33
CA THR A 201 17.18 -16.17 -2.84
C THR A 201 16.82 -17.14 -3.95
N GLY A 202 16.84 -16.72 -5.22
CA GLY A 202 16.40 -17.54 -6.34
C GLY A 202 14.91 -17.91 -6.28
N GLY A 203 14.08 -17.09 -5.63
CA GLY A 203 12.64 -17.34 -5.50
C GLY A 203 12.25 -18.32 -4.39
N ALA A 204 13.18 -18.80 -3.58
CA ALA A 204 12.86 -19.63 -2.42
C ALA A 204 12.19 -18.78 -1.32
N ASN A 205 11.02 -19.21 -0.87
CA ASN A 205 10.35 -18.71 0.34
C ASN A 205 10.85 -19.47 1.54
#